data_9fe678a3f6ae64a19f0f9586b6e60774
#
_entry.id   9fe678a3f6ae64a19f0f9586b6e60774
#
_cell.length_a   1.000
_cell.length_b   1.000
_cell.length_c   1.000
_cell.angle_alpha   90.00
_cell.angle_beta   90.00
_cell.angle_gamma   90.00
#
_symmetry.space_group_name_H-M   'P 1'
#
loop_
_entity.id
_entity.type
_entity.pdbx_description
1 polymer ?
#
loop_
_entity_poly.entity_id
_entity_poly.type
_entity_poly.pdbx_seq_one_letter_code
_entity_poly.pdbx_strand_id
1 'polypeptide(L)'
;MTGDGWAEIIAMANASAGAPSLSNQDSNNSTSVMAQALACARTGQASYCDKALSALRTVATTDLAKGGRALAFGREMIGYVLSADIVNLRDRDPALDAQFRARIATWLDYPTASGPDSLRACSDDRPNNWGTHCTASRIAIDLYLGDKTDLDKAARIVQGWMGDRNAYSGFTYGDLWWQADPSKPVGVNPKNSTIQGYNVGGLQPEEMRRGGSFKWPPTQTDYAW
;
A
#
# COMPACT_ATOMS: atom_id res chain seq x y z
N MET A 1 13.90 -14.77 19.33
CA MET A 1 12.45 -14.67 19.12
C MET A 1 11.99 -15.99 18.53
N THR A 2 11.44 -16.84 19.35
CA THR A 2 10.68 -18.03 18.99
C THR A 2 9.25 -17.70 19.38
N GLY A 3 8.50 -17.03 18.53
CA GLY A 3 7.10 -16.70 18.78
C GLY A 3 6.25 -17.27 17.66
N ASP A 4 4.98 -17.44 17.90
CA ASP A 4 4.00 -18.00 16.96
C ASP A 4 4.09 -17.33 15.58
N GLY A 5 4.30 -16.00 15.51
CA GLY A 5 4.44 -15.27 14.26
C GLY A 5 5.62 -15.69 13.37
N TRP A 6 6.74 -16.20 13.93
CA TRP A 6 7.83 -16.70 13.11
C TRP A 6 7.49 -18.05 12.44
N ALA A 7 6.75 -18.90 13.13
CA ALA A 7 6.30 -20.16 12.58
C ALA A 7 5.36 -19.93 11.39
N GLU A 8 4.48 -18.93 11.47
CA GLU A 8 3.59 -18.53 10.36
C GLU A 8 4.37 -17.98 9.16
N ILE A 9 5.40 -17.14 9.39
CA ILE A 9 6.28 -16.65 8.32
C ILE A 9 6.98 -17.82 7.63
N ILE A 10 7.52 -18.79 8.37
CA ILE A 10 8.17 -19.96 7.79
C ILE A 10 7.16 -20.84 7.02
N ALA A 11 5.97 -21.03 7.54
CA ALA A 11 4.91 -21.77 6.83
C ALA A 11 4.58 -21.11 5.49
N MET A 12 4.43 -19.79 5.48
CA MET A 12 4.19 -19.01 4.26
C MET A 12 5.39 -19.03 3.31
N ALA A 13 6.63 -18.93 3.81
CA ALA A 13 7.85 -19.01 3.01
C ALA A 13 8.06 -20.38 2.36
N ASN A 14 7.57 -21.46 2.99
CA ASN A 14 7.61 -22.80 2.43
C ASN A 14 6.61 -22.98 1.27
N ALA A 15 5.51 -22.28 1.28
CA ALA A 15 4.52 -22.32 0.21
C ALA A 15 5.06 -21.69 -1.09
N SER A 16 4.40 -22.00 -2.21
CA SER A 16 4.64 -21.29 -3.47
C SER A 16 4.05 -19.89 -3.38
N ALA A 17 4.81 -18.86 -3.80
CA ALA A 17 4.30 -17.50 -3.86
C ALA A 17 3.22 -17.29 -4.93
N GLY A 18 3.08 -18.22 -5.88
CA GLY A 18 2.24 -18.02 -7.07
C GLY A 18 2.81 -16.96 -8.02
N ALA A 19 2.12 -16.75 -9.15
CA ALA A 19 2.46 -15.67 -10.07
C ALA A 19 1.96 -14.33 -9.51
N PRO A 20 2.73 -13.24 -9.64
CA PRO A 20 2.26 -11.92 -9.27
C PRO A 20 0.94 -11.56 -9.95
N SER A 21 0.02 -10.91 -9.25
CA SER A 21 -1.29 -10.52 -9.78
C SER A 21 -1.63 -9.09 -9.39
N LEU A 22 -1.61 -8.19 -10.36
CA LEU A 22 -1.99 -6.80 -10.18
C LEU A 22 -3.47 -6.53 -10.52
N SER A 23 -4.23 -7.57 -10.85
CA SER A 23 -5.68 -7.52 -11.08
C SER A 23 -6.50 -8.03 -9.89
N ASN A 24 -5.90 -8.83 -9.01
CA ASN A 24 -6.55 -9.40 -7.83
C ASN A 24 -6.09 -8.67 -6.57
N GLN A 25 -6.94 -7.82 -6.03
CA GLN A 25 -6.66 -7.05 -4.80
C GLN A 25 -6.59 -7.92 -3.52
N ASP A 26 -7.03 -9.16 -3.58
CA ASP A 26 -7.06 -10.11 -2.45
C ASP A 26 -5.96 -11.19 -2.61
N SER A 27 -5.01 -10.97 -3.52
CA SER A 27 -3.82 -11.81 -3.68
C SER A 27 -2.92 -11.71 -2.44
N ASN A 28 -2.29 -12.83 -2.09
CA ASN A 28 -1.27 -12.91 -1.05
C ASN A 28 0.12 -13.19 -1.62
N ASN A 29 0.30 -13.07 -2.95
CA ASN A 29 1.54 -13.47 -3.61
C ASN A 29 2.72 -12.62 -3.14
N SER A 30 2.58 -11.31 -3.07
CA SER A 30 3.65 -10.42 -2.61
C SER A 30 4.00 -10.64 -1.13
N THR A 31 3.01 -10.93 -0.30
CA THR A 31 3.22 -11.28 1.12
C THR A 31 4.00 -12.59 1.26
N SER A 32 3.70 -13.59 0.41
CA SER A 32 4.46 -14.84 0.39
C SER A 32 5.92 -14.63 -0.05
N VAL A 33 6.17 -13.75 -1.03
CA VAL A 33 7.53 -13.37 -1.44
C VAL A 33 8.25 -12.63 -0.32
N MET A 34 7.57 -11.76 0.40
CA MET A 34 8.14 -11.07 1.57
C MET A 34 8.48 -12.06 2.69
N ALA A 35 7.64 -13.07 2.94
CA ALA A 35 7.96 -14.13 3.90
C ALA A 35 9.21 -14.92 3.48
N GLN A 36 9.38 -15.23 2.18
CA GLN A 36 10.58 -15.87 1.65
C GLN A 36 11.82 -14.99 1.82
N ALA A 37 11.70 -13.68 1.54
CA ALA A 37 12.79 -12.72 1.73
C ALA A 37 13.21 -12.61 3.21
N LEU A 38 12.25 -12.54 4.12
CA LEU A 38 12.50 -12.52 5.58
C LEU A 38 13.17 -13.83 6.03
N ALA A 39 12.70 -14.98 5.56
CA ALA A 39 13.30 -16.28 5.88
C ALA A 39 14.74 -16.37 5.33
N CYS A 40 14.98 -15.89 4.09
CA CYS A 40 16.31 -15.77 3.51
C CYS A 40 17.24 -14.92 4.39
N ALA A 41 16.83 -13.70 4.72
CA ALA A 41 17.65 -12.76 5.49
C ALA A 41 17.97 -13.28 6.89
N ARG A 42 17.01 -13.93 7.55
CA ARG A 42 17.18 -14.41 8.93
C ARG A 42 17.91 -15.73 9.05
N THR A 43 17.71 -16.66 8.12
CA THR A 43 18.26 -18.02 8.21
C THR A 43 19.52 -18.24 7.37
N GLY A 44 19.73 -17.41 6.34
CA GLY A 44 20.78 -17.60 5.36
C GLY A 44 20.56 -18.81 4.43
N GLN A 45 19.41 -19.49 4.50
CA GLN A 45 19.14 -20.66 3.68
C GLN A 45 18.92 -20.27 2.21
N ALA A 46 19.76 -20.81 1.33
CA ALA A 46 19.73 -20.51 -0.11
C ALA A 46 18.36 -20.76 -0.75
N SER A 47 17.64 -21.80 -0.33
CA SER A 47 16.33 -22.14 -0.87
C SER A 47 15.29 -21.04 -0.72
N TYR A 48 15.29 -20.28 0.38
CA TYR A 48 14.41 -19.14 0.55
C TYR A 48 14.86 -17.95 -0.28
N CYS A 49 16.17 -17.72 -0.35
CA CYS A 49 16.75 -16.66 -1.17
C CYS A 49 16.41 -16.88 -2.66
N ASP A 50 16.58 -18.09 -3.15
CA ASP A 50 16.31 -18.47 -4.55
C ASP A 50 14.83 -18.30 -4.91
N LYS A 51 13.92 -18.67 -3.99
CA LYS A 51 12.48 -18.43 -4.16
C LYS A 51 12.17 -16.94 -4.31
N ALA A 52 12.68 -16.10 -3.39
CA ALA A 52 12.45 -14.66 -3.43
C ALA A 52 13.03 -14.03 -4.71
N LEU A 53 14.27 -14.37 -5.08
CA LEU A 53 14.90 -13.89 -6.31
C LEU A 53 14.15 -14.32 -7.57
N SER A 54 13.66 -15.58 -7.62
CA SER A 54 12.84 -16.07 -8.73
C SER A 54 11.55 -15.29 -8.90
N ALA A 55 10.87 -14.99 -7.80
CA ALA A 55 9.65 -14.19 -7.82
C ALA A 55 9.94 -12.75 -8.26
N LEU A 56 11.00 -12.11 -7.75
CA LEU A 56 11.42 -10.76 -8.15
C LEU A 56 11.82 -10.71 -9.64
N ARG A 57 12.43 -11.76 -10.16
CA ARG A 57 12.72 -11.89 -11.61
C ARG A 57 11.43 -11.93 -12.43
N THR A 58 10.43 -12.68 -11.99
CA THR A 58 9.11 -12.66 -12.64
C THR A 58 8.49 -11.27 -12.66
N VAL A 59 8.54 -10.55 -11.53
CA VAL A 59 8.07 -9.17 -11.44
C VAL A 59 8.82 -8.25 -12.41
N ALA A 60 10.15 -8.37 -12.51
CA ALA A 60 10.97 -7.51 -13.36
C ALA A 60 10.76 -7.76 -14.86
N THR A 61 10.46 -9.00 -15.27
CA THR A 61 10.46 -9.42 -16.68
C THR A 61 9.07 -9.59 -17.29
N THR A 62 8.02 -9.71 -16.46
CA THR A 62 6.66 -9.94 -16.94
C THR A 62 5.86 -8.63 -16.96
N ASP A 63 5.03 -8.42 -17.98
CA ASP A 63 4.05 -7.34 -17.98
C ASP A 63 2.83 -7.74 -17.15
N LEU A 64 2.89 -7.40 -15.87
CA LEU A 64 1.84 -7.72 -14.88
C LEU A 64 0.77 -6.63 -14.80
N ALA A 65 1.01 -5.49 -15.43
CA ALA A 65 0.18 -4.31 -15.24
C ALA A 65 -1.08 -4.35 -16.11
N LYS A 66 -1.08 -5.10 -17.21
CA LYS A 66 -2.22 -5.20 -18.13
C LYS A 66 -3.47 -5.72 -17.40
N GLY A 67 -4.53 -4.90 -17.40
CA GLY A 67 -5.77 -5.23 -16.68
C GLY A 67 -5.69 -5.01 -15.17
N GLY A 68 -4.61 -4.39 -14.67
CA GLY A 68 -4.40 -4.13 -13.25
C GLY A 68 -5.44 -3.19 -12.64
N ARG A 69 -5.65 -3.31 -11.33
CA ARG A 69 -6.54 -2.46 -10.52
C ARG A 69 -5.72 -1.61 -9.57
N ALA A 70 -6.08 -0.35 -9.40
CA ALA A 70 -5.34 0.56 -8.52
C ALA A 70 -5.13 0.00 -7.11
N LEU A 71 -6.16 -0.59 -6.50
CA LEU A 71 -6.05 -1.19 -5.16
C LEU A 71 -5.14 -2.44 -5.16
N ALA A 72 -5.14 -3.25 -6.22
CA ALA A 72 -4.22 -4.39 -6.32
C ALA A 72 -2.77 -3.93 -6.42
N PHE A 73 -2.48 -2.88 -7.23
CA PHE A 73 -1.16 -2.24 -7.24
C PHE A 73 -0.77 -1.75 -5.84
N GLY A 74 -1.67 -1.04 -5.16
CA GLY A 74 -1.42 -0.50 -3.83
C GLY A 74 -1.10 -1.59 -2.79
N ARG A 75 -1.72 -2.76 -2.89
CA ARG A 75 -1.50 -3.86 -1.94
C ARG A 75 -0.30 -4.73 -2.29
N GLU A 76 -0.07 -4.99 -3.57
CA GLU A 76 0.95 -5.94 -4.01
C GLU A 76 2.36 -5.33 -4.11
N MET A 77 2.48 -4.07 -4.59
CA MET A 77 3.79 -3.49 -4.90
C MET A 77 4.70 -3.37 -3.69
N ILE A 78 4.18 -2.94 -2.57
CA ILE A 78 4.98 -2.78 -1.34
C ILE A 78 5.68 -4.09 -0.93
N GLY A 79 4.99 -5.23 -1.04
CA GLY A 79 5.56 -6.53 -0.68
C GLY A 79 6.75 -6.91 -1.56
N TYR A 80 6.69 -6.67 -2.86
CA TYR A 80 7.80 -6.96 -3.78
C TYR A 80 8.98 -6.00 -3.56
N VAL A 81 8.71 -4.70 -3.37
CA VAL A 81 9.77 -3.70 -3.13
C VAL A 81 10.50 -3.98 -1.83
N LEU A 82 9.77 -4.25 -0.74
CA LEU A 82 10.38 -4.63 0.54
C LEU A 82 11.15 -5.95 0.43
N SER A 83 10.66 -6.91 -0.36
CA SER A 83 11.38 -8.17 -0.59
C SER A 83 12.72 -7.94 -1.29
N ALA A 84 12.76 -7.08 -2.30
CA ALA A 84 13.99 -6.74 -3.01
C ALA A 84 15.03 -6.08 -2.08
N ASP A 85 14.57 -5.17 -1.20
CA ASP A 85 15.43 -4.54 -0.20
C ASP A 85 15.94 -5.55 0.84
N ILE A 86 15.05 -6.36 1.42
CA ILE A 86 15.39 -7.36 2.44
C ILE A 86 16.41 -8.38 1.95
N VAL A 87 16.30 -8.86 0.69
CA VAL A 87 17.30 -9.78 0.14
C VAL A 87 18.57 -9.08 -0.34
N ASN A 88 18.64 -7.75 -0.23
CA ASN A 88 19.73 -6.94 -0.77
C ASN A 88 19.96 -7.21 -2.26
N LEU A 89 18.91 -7.05 -3.07
CA LEU A 89 18.91 -7.41 -4.49
C LEU A 89 20.02 -6.72 -5.26
N ARG A 90 20.29 -5.44 -4.94
CA ARG A 90 21.35 -4.65 -5.57
C ARG A 90 22.72 -5.32 -5.52
N ASP A 91 23.08 -5.91 -4.39
CA ASP A 91 24.38 -6.52 -4.20
C ASP A 91 24.40 -7.99 -4.64
N ARG A 92 23.26 -8.69 -4.53
CA ARG A 92 23.15 -10.10 -4.91
C ARG A 92 23.07 -10.33 -6.42
N ASP A 93 22.28 -9.53 -7.12
CA ASP A 93 22.04 -9.62 -8.56
C ASP A 93 21.83 -8.20 -9.13
N PRO A 94 22.92 -7.43 -9.35
CA PRO A 94 22.83 -6.05 -9.85
C PRO A 94 22.10 -5.93 -11.19
N ALA A 95 22.17 -6.94 -12.03
CA ALA A 95 21.48 -6.96 -13.33
C ALA A 95 19.97 -7.07 -13.15
N LEU A 96 19.54 -7.95 -12.25
CA LEU A 96 18.13 -8.08 -11.88
C LEU A 96 17.63 -6.82 -11.15
N ASP A 97 18.42 -6.23 -10.26
CA ASP A 97 18.07 -4.97 -9.60
C ASP A 97 17.79 -3.86 -10.62
N ALA A 98 18.66 -3.71 -11.61
CA ALA A 98 18.46 -2.71 -12.67
C ALA A 98 17.15 -2.93 -13.44
N GLN A 99 16.82 -4.17 -13.78
CA GLN A 99 15.55 -4.53 -14.44
C GLN A 99 14.34 -4.27 -13.53
N PHE A 100 14.44 -4.66 -12.27
CA PHE A 100 13.38 -4.47 -11.28
C PHE A 100 13.10 -2.98 -11.06
N ARG A 101 14.14 -2.16 -10.86
CA ARG A 101 14.02 -0.69 -10.74
C ARG A 101 13.35 -0.06 -11.95
N ALA A 102 13.78 -0.44 -13.16
CA ALA A 102 13.16 0.05 -14.38
C ALA A 102 11.68 -0.32 -14.46
N ARG A 103 11.33 -1.54 -14.05
CA ARG A 103 9.94 -2.01 -14.05
C ARG A 103 9.07 -1.29 -13.04
N ILE A 104 9.47 -1.19 -11.77
CA ILE A 104 8.65 -0.56 -10.73
C ILE A 104 8.47 0.94 -10.98
N ALA A 105 9.44 1.62 -11.59
CA ALA A 105 9.31 3.01 -11.99
C ALA A 105 8.16 3.22 -12.99
N THR A 106 7.97 2.29 -13.93
CA THR A 106 6.86 2.39 -14.89
C THR A 106 5.49 2.18 -14.24
N TRP A 107 5.43 1.46 -13.13
CA TRP A 107 4.14 1.11 -12.49
C TRP A 107 3.52 2.24 -11.68
N LEU A 108 4.28 3.27 -11.31
CA LEU A 108 3.73 4.46 -10.65
C LEU A 108 2.62 5.13 -11.47
N ASP A 109 2.83 5.22 -12.78
CA ASP A 109 1.93 5.91 -13.71
C ASP A 109 1.27 4.96 -14.72
N TYR A 110 1.39 3.64 -14.53
CA TYR A 110 0.81 2.67 -15.44
C TYR A 110 -0.72 2.72 -15.38
N PRO A 111 -1.41 2.84 -16.53
CA PRO A 111 -2.88 2.92 -16.57
C PRO A 111 -3.53 1.67 -15.99
N THR A 112 -4.44 1.86 -15.04
CA THR A 112 -5.22 0.77 -14.46
C THR A 112 -6.53 0.55 -15.23
N ALA A 113 -7.00 -0.69 -15.24
CA ALA A 113 -8.27 -1.04 -15.90
C ALA A 113 -9.49 -0.69 -15.05
N SER A 114 -9.31 -0.43 -13.74
CA SER A 114 -10.40 -0.07 -12.84
C SER A 114 -9.90 0.66 -11.59
N GLY A 115 -10.71 1.62 -11.13
CA GLY A 115 -10.38 2.53 -10.04
C GLY A 115 -9.73 3.82 -10.57
N PRO A 116 -8.93 4.53 -9.75
CA PRO A 116 -8.10 5.64 -10.21
C PRO A 116 -7.14 5.21 -11.32
N ASP A 117 -6.78 6.14 -12.21
CA ASP A 117 -6.08 5.87 -13.45
C ASP A 117 -4.68 5.23 -13.28
N SER A 118 -4.04 5.41 -12.12
CA SER A 118 -2.73 4.83 -11.80
C SER A 118 -2.53 4.70 -10.29
N LEU A 119 -1.41 4.09 -9.88
CA LEU A 119 -1.00 4.04 -8.46
C LEU A 119 -0.83 5.46 -7.90
N ARG A 120 -0.19 6.36 -8.66
CA ARG A 120 0.02 7.75 -8.26
C ARG A 120 -1.30 8.50 -8.15
N ALA A 121 -2.18 8.39 -9.14
CA ALA A 121 -3.51 9.00 -9.10
C ALA A 121 -4.35 8.48 -7.93
N CYS A 122 -4.25 7.19 -7.60
CA CYS A 122 -4.91 6.60 -6.44
C CYS A 122 -4.39 7.19 -5.12
N SER A 123 -3.07 7.38 -5.00
CA SER A 123 -2.44 8.03 -3.84
C SER A 123 -2.89 9.48 -3.69
N ASP A 124 -2.98 10.22 -4.81
CA ASP A 124 -3.31 11.65 -4.81
C ASP A 124 -4.79 11.91 -4.52
N ASP A 125 -5.69 11.05 -5.01
CA ASP A 125 -7.14 11.32 -5.05
C ASP A 125 -7.92 10.73 -3.86
N ARG A 126 -7.48 9.59 -3.29
CA ARG A 126 -8.30 8.79 -2.40
C ARG A 126 -7.97 8.97 -0.92
N PRO A 127 -8.86 9.58 -0.09
CA PRO A 127 -8.65 9.73 1.36
C PRO A 127 -9.12 8.51 2.18
N ASN A 128 -9.01 7.31 1.65
CA ASN A 128 -9.52 6.07 2.22
C ASN A 128 -8.49 4.93 2.12
N ASN A 129 -8.89 3.69 2.43
CA ASN A 129 -8.02 2.51 2.36
C ASN A 129 -7.34 2.32 0.99
N TRP A 130 -7.97 2.71 -0.13
CA TRP A 130 -7.32 2.65 -1.43
C TRP A 130 -6.13 3.59 -1.49
N GLY A 131 -6.33 4.87 -1.12
CA GLY A 131 -5.27 5.86 -1.12
C GLY A 131 -4.14 5.51 -0.16
N THR A 132 -4.45 5.00 1.04
CA THR A 132 -3.40 4.60 2.01
C THR A 132 -2.55 3.44 1.50
N HIS A 133 -3.15 2.42 0.86
CA HIS A 133 -2.40 1.33 0.22
C HIS A 133 -1.56 1.83 -0.96
N CYS A 134 -2.14 2.67 -1.83
CA CYS A 134 -1.42 3.24 -2.97
C CYS A 134 -0.25 4.12 -2.51
N THR A 135 -0.46 4.95 -1.48
CA THR A 135 0.58 5.82 -0.93
C THR A 135 1.71 5.00 -0.27
N ALA A 136 1.38 3.93 0.45
CA ALA A 136 2.39 3.05 1.04
C ALA A 136 3.28 2.39 -0.03
N SER A 137 2.69 1.89 -1.11
CA SER A 137 3.44 1.32 -2.23
C SER A 137 4.25 2.38 -2.98
N ARG A 138 3.70 3.59 -3.18
CA ARG A 138 4.43 4.71 -3.79
C ARG A 138 5.66 5.09 -2.97
N ILE A 139 5.51 5.28 -1.65
CA ILE A 139 6.63 5.58 -0.75
C ILE A 139 7.70 4.49 -0.81
N ALA A 140 7.32 3.22 -0.79
CA ALA A 140 8.27 2.12 -0.89
C ALA A 140 9.04 2.15 -2.21
N ILE A 141 8.36 2.39 -3.33
CA ILE A 141 8.99 2.52 -4.66
C ILE A 141 9.93 3.72 -4.68
N ASP A 142 9.50 4.89 -4.22
CA ASP A 142 10.30 6.12 -4.23
C ASP A 142 11.58 5.97 -3.40
N LEU A 143 11.47 5.35 -2.21
CA LEU A 143 12.62 5.03 -1.37
C LEU A 143 13.60 4.08 -2.07
N TYR A 144 13.10 3.01 -2.69
CA TYR A 144 13.93 2.05 -3.40
C TYR A 144 14.62 2.66 -4.63
N LEU A 145 13.91 3.52 -5.36
CA LEU A 145 14.44 4.25 -6.52
C LEU A 145 15.35 5.42 -6.11
N GLY A 146 15.21 5.95 -4.90
CA GLY A 146 15.88 7.17 -4.44
C GLY A 146 15.23 8.45 -4.99
N ASP A 147 13.95 8.40 -5.38
CA ASP A 147 13.21 9.58 -5.87
C ASP A 147 12.71 10.44 -4.70
N LYS A 148 13.57 11.33 -4.24
CA LYS A 148 13.26 12.27 -3.15
C LYS A 148 12.14 13.25 -3.52
N THR A 149 12.04 13.62 -4.79
CA THR A 149 11.04 14.61 -5.23
C THR A 149 9.63 14.04 -5.12
N ASP A 150 9.42 12.79 -5.52
CA ASP A 150 8.12 12.15 -5.42
C ASP A 150 7.82 11.72 -3.97
N LEU A 151 8.83 11.27 -3.24
CA LEU A 151 8.73 10.96 -1.81
C LEU A 151 8.24 12.16 -0.99
N ASP A 152 8.74 13.38 -1.27
CA ASP A 152 8.29 14.60 -0.60
C ASP A 152 6.81 14.92 -0.90
N LYS A 153 6.34 14.63 -2.13
CA LYS A 153 4.92 14.75 -2.48
C LYS A 153 4.08 13.73 -1.71
N ALA A 154 4.51 12.47 -1.69
CA ALA A 154 3.82 11.40 -0.95
C ALA A 154 3.74 11.73 0.56
N ALA A 155 4.81 12.30 1.14
CA ALA A 155 4.82 12.75 2.54
C ALA A 155 3.77 13.83 2.80
N ARG A 156 3.61 14.81 1.91
CA ARG A 156 2.56 15.84 2.02
C ARG A 156 1.16 15.25 1.93
N ILE A 157 0.96 14.24 1.07
CA ILE A 157 -0.32 13.53 0.96
C ILE A 157 -0.66 12.85 2.28
N VAL A 158 0.30 12.18 2.93
CA VAL A 158 0.11 11.58 4.26
C VAL A 158 -0.26 12.64 5.30
N GLN A 159 0.45 13.79 5.31
CA GLN A 159 0.13 14.91 6.21
C GLN A 159 -1.29 15.44 5.97
N GLY A 160 -1.68 15.62 4.71
CA GLY A 160 -3.04 16.02 4.34
C GLY A 160 -4.09 15.02 4.78
N TRP A 161 -3.82 13.72 4.62
CA TRP A 161 -4.70 12.66 5.10
C TRP A 161 -4.86 12.69 6.62
N MET A 162 -3.78 12.98 7.36
CA MET A 162 -3.78 13.16 8.82
C MET A 162 -4.43 14.49 9.28
N GLY A 163 -4.88 15.33 8.35
CA GLY A 163 -5.63 16.55 8.65
C GLY A 163 -4.90 17.87 8.39
N ASP A 164 -3.63 17.86 7.98
CA ASP A 164 -2.91 19.08 7.57
C ASP A 164 -3.28 19.47 6.14
N ARG A 165 -4.36 20.20 5.99
CA ARG A 165 -4.84 20.70 4.69
C ARG A 165 -3.90 21.70 4.02
N ASN A 166 -2.96 22.31 4.74
CA ASN A 166 -1.96 23.18 4.14
C ASN A 166 -0.88 22.34 3.42
N ALA A 167 -0.58 21.15 3.93
CA ALA A 167 0.32 20.22 3.27
C ALA A 167 -0.32 19.64 2.00
N TYR A 168 -1.58 19.16 2.09
CA TYR A 168 -2.32 18.61 0.98
C TYR A 168 -3.84 18.67 1.20
N SER A 169 -4.59 19.04 0.15
CA SER A 169 -6.06 19.14 0.17
C SER A 169 -6.71 18.67 -1.15
N GLY A 170 -5.98 17.91 -1.99
CA GLY A 170 -6.42 17.48 -3.31
C GLY A 170 -7.31 16.24 -3.34
N PHE A 171 -7.67 15.69 -2.18
CA PHE A 171 -8.51 14.48 -2.13
C PHE A 171 -9.94 14.71 -2.62
N THR A 172 -10.50 13.70 -3.28
CA THR A 172 -11.93 13.60 -3.60
C THR A 172 -12.65 12.83 -2.52
N TYR A 173 -13.57 13.49 -1.84
CA TYR A 173 -14.40 12.89 -0.79
C TYR A 173 -15.76 12.49 -1.35
N GLY A 174 -16.35 11.44 -0.77
CA GLY A 174 -17.76 11.10 -1.00
C GLY A 174 -18.71 11.88 -0.09
N ASP A 175 -19.74 11.20 0.43
CA ASP A 175 -20.67 11.80 1.36
C ASP A 175 -19.96 12.28 2.64
N LEU A 176 -20.18 13.53 3.01
CA LEU A 176 -19.47 14.19 4.12
C LEU A 176 -20.11 13.95 5.50
N TRP A 177 -20.97 12.95 5.63
CA TRP A 177 -21.78 12.71 6.82
C TRP A 177 -20.98 12.48 8.11
N TRP A 178 -19.75 12.00 7.98
CA TRP A 178 -18.87 11.71 9.11
C TRP A 178 -17.73 12.71 9.28
N GLN A 179 -17.72 13.77 8.46
CA GLN A 179 -16.77 14.88 8.59
C GLN A 179 -17.20 15.79 9.74
N ALA A 180 -16.29 16.07 10.68
CA ALA A 180 -16.56 17.01 11.77
C ALA A 180 -16.76 18.44 11.25
N ASP A 181 -16.08 18.81 10.18
CA ASP A 181 -16.27 20.04 9.41
C ASP A 181 -16.44 19.72 7.92
N PRO A 182 -17.67 19.61 7.41
CA PRO A 182 -17.90 19.33 5.99
C PRO A 182 -17.35 20.39 5.02
N SER A 183 -17.09 21.61 5.49
CA SER A 183 -16.49 22.67 4.65
C SER A 183 -14.97 22.49 4.49
N LYS A 184 -14.36 21.68 5.34
CA LYS A 184 -12.92 21.38 5.38
C LYS A 184 -12.68 19.88 5.58
N PRO A 185 -13.11 19.03 4.65
CA PRO A 185 -13.03 17.59 4.82
C PRO A 185 -11.58 17.12 4.95
N VAL A 186 -11.39 16.05 5.73
CA VAL A 186 -10.08 15.45 6.08
C VAL A 186 -10.16 13.93 6.04
N GLY A 187 -9.02 13.24 5.89
CA GLY A 187 -8.94 11.79 5.93
C GLY A 187 -9.17 11.21 7.33
N VAL A 188 -8.69 11.94 8.35
CA VAL A 188 -8.87 11.61 9.78
C VAL A 188 -9.41 12.84 10.50
N ASN A 189 -10.54 12.72 11.18
CA ASN A 189 -11.10 13.82 11.98
C ASN A 189 -10.12 14.28 13.06
N PRO A 190 -9.89 15.59 13.23
CA PRO A 190 -9.00 16.12 14.24
C PRO A 190 -9.36 15.65 15.66
N LYS A 191 -8.37 15.59 16.53
CA LYS A 191 -8.56 15.26 17.95
C LYS A 191 -9.62 16.18 18.56
N ASN A 192 -10.51 15.63 19.38
CA ASN A 192 -11.59 16.31 20.08
C ASN A 192 -12.69 16.90 19.16
N SER A 193 -12.72 16.55 17.88
CA SER A 193 -13.86 16.94 17.03
C SER A 193 -15.13 16.24 17.45
N THR A 194 -16.27 16.89 17.23
CA THR A 194 -17.58 16.33 17.54
C THR A 194 -18.56 16.49 16.39
N ILE A 195 -19.49 15.52 16.27
CA ILE A 195 -20.70 15.64 15.44
C ILE A 195 -21.90 15.36 16.35
N GLN A 196 -22.86 16.28 16.38
CA GLN A 196 -24.07 16.18 17.25
C GLN A 196 -23.72 15.92 18.73
N GLY A 197 -22.59 16.44 19.23
CA GLY A 197 -22.14 16.25 20.61
C GLY A 197 -21.34 14.97 20.87
N TYR A 198 -21.23 14.04 19.92
CA TYR A 198 -20.43 12.84 20.05
C TYR A 198 -19.00 13.05 19.56
N ASN A 199 -18.01 12.55 20.31
CA ASN A 199 -16.61 12.65 19.94
C ASN A 199 -16.31 11.73 18.73
N VAL A 200 -15.86 12.33 17.64
CA VAL A 200 -15.47 11.65 16.37
C VAL A 200 -13.99 11.86 16.06
N GLY A 201 -13.22 12.43 16.97
CA GLY A 201 -11.78 12.64 16.79
C GLY A 201 -11.04 11.31 16.56
N GLY A 202 -10.21 11.25 15.53
CA GLY A 202 -9.49 10.05 15.13
C GLY A 202 -10.26 9.10 14.21
N LEU A 203 -11.57 9.29 14.02
CA LEU A 203 -12.32 8.49 13.04
C LEU A 203 -11.94 8.87 11.60
N GLN A 204 -12.03 7.89 10.72
CA GLN A 204 -11.81 8.05 9.28
C GLN A 204 -13.15 8.22 8.56
N PRO A 205 -13.56 9.44 8.22
CA PRO A 205 -14.90 9.71 7.69
C PRO A 205 -15.23 8.92 6.42
N GLU A 206 -14.26 8.74 5.51
CA GLU A 206 -14.45 8.01 4.27
C GLU A 206 -14.71 6.52 4.48
N GLU A 207 -14.19 5.91 5.53
CA GLU A 207 -14.50 4.54 5.87
C GLU A 207 -15.84 4.43 6.62
N MET A 208 -16.08 5.37 7.56
CA MET A 208 -17.31 5.40 8.35
C MET A 208 -18.57 5.59 7.48
N ARG A 209 -18.52 6.44 6.43
CA ARG A 209 -19.66 6.68 5.54
C ARG A 209 -20.16 5.43 4.81
N ARG A 210 -19.35 4.38 4.72
CA ARG A 210 -19.76 3.10 4.12
C ARG A 210 -20.86 2.41 4.93
N GLY A 211 -20.97 2.71 6.21
CA GLY A 211 -22.08 2.31 7.07
C GLY A 211 -23.32 3.19 6.95
N GLY A 212 -23.29 4.24 6.09
CA GLY A 212 -24.38 5.20 5.88
C GLY A 212 -24.16 6.55 6.57
N SER A 213 -25.23 7.33 6.67
CA SER A 213 -25.22 8.66 7.32
C SER A 213 -24.84 8.56 8.79
N PHE A 214 -24.43 9.72 9.34
CA PHE A 214 -24.03 9.77 10.76
C PHE A 214 -25.12 9.22 11.68
N LYS A 215 -24.75 8.25 12.51
CA LYS A 215 -25.57 7.65 13.55
C LYS A 215 -24.68 7.17 14.69
N TRP A 216 -25.05 7.49 15.91
CA TRP A 216 -24.28 7.07 17.07
C TRP A 216 -25.08 6.09 17.97
N PRO A 217 -24.51 4.94 18.41
CA PRO A 217 -23.21 4.42 17.97
C PRO A 217 -23.23 4.02 16.49
N PRO A 218 -22.04 3.91 15.83
CA PRO A 218 -21.95 3.48 14.43
C PRO A 218 -22.61 2.13 14.22
N THR A 219 -23.36 1.99 13.14
CA THR A 219 -24.05 0.72 12.81
C THR A 219 -23.15 -0.26 12.07
N GLN A 220 -22.06 0.21 11.48
CA GLN A 220 -21.08 -0.60 10.76
C GLN A 220 -19.70 0.00 11.00
N THR A 221 -18.82 -0.75 11.66
CA THR A 221 -17.49 -0.31 12.06
C THR A 221 -16.38 -1.22 11.52
N ASP A 222 -16.73 -2.34 10.92
CA ASP A 222 -15.83 -3.36 10.37
C ASP A 222 -15.00 -2.88 9.15
N TYR A 223 -15.30 -1.69 8.64
CA TYR A 223 -14.57 -1.05 7.55
C TYR A 223 -13.62 0.08 8.00
N ALA A 224 -13.60 0.41 9.28
CA ALA A 224 -12.88 1.57 9.81
C ALA A 224 -11.48 1.23 10.39
N TRP A 225 -10.91 0.11 10.02
CA TRP A 225 -9.62 -0.40 10.53
C TRP A 225 -8.47 -0.23 9.56
#